data_bfe0499cbac0b992ef78f5031626663e
#
_entry.id   bfe0499cbac0b992ef78f5031626663e
#
_cell.length_a   1.000
_cell.length_b   1.000
_cell.length_c   1.000
_cell.angle_alpha   90.00
_cell.angle_beta   90.00
_cell.angle_gamma   90.00
#
_symmetry.space_group_name_H-M   'P 1'
#
loop_
_entity.id
_entity.type
_entity.pdbx_description
1 polymer ?
#
loop_
_entity_poly.entity_id
_entity_poly.type
_entity_poly.pdbx_seq_one_letter_code
_entity_poly.pdbx_strand_id
1 'polypeptide(L)'
;MAIDTFAKKDFNTIAIMGLGVTASAIMNMLSYTLKDKNINIKLLKYKDQAESFVKKYEKNEQFSFEICDTHEELIVDSDVVISTVTYTDEYLSEFKWFKKGALLLPVHVMGFGNVDYLFDKVYLDDYNHLKHLENIDRYKYSCEFYDVLSKQAKGRENDDERIISYNIGLSIHDILFANKIYELCETLSCEEIELKEPKEKYWI
;
A
#
# COMPACT_ATOMS: atom_id res chain seq x y z
N MET A 1 9.56 -1.46 -0.35
CA MET A 1 9.78 -2.48 -1.41
C MET A 1 8.96 -2.18 -2.66
N ALA A 2 7.61 -2.35 -2.71
CA ALA A 2 6.83 -2.11 -3.93
C ALA A 2 7.02 -0.69 -4.51
N ILE A 3 7.00 0.35 -3.67
CA ILE A 3 7.30 1.72 -4.09
C ILE A 3 8.70 1.84 -4.70
N ASP A 4 9.71 1.29 -4.04
CA ASP A 4 11.11 1.37 -4.53
C ASP A 4 11.32 0.63 -5.84
N THR A 5 10.51 -0.43 -6.08
CA THR A 5 10.61 -1.27 -7.28
C THR A 5 9.81 -0.70 -8.46
N PHE A 6 8.62 -0.15 -8.18
CA PHE A 6 7.65 0.15 -9.23
C PHE A 6 7.27 1.63 -9.35
N ALA A 7 7.53 2.49 -8.36
CA ALA A 7 7.29 3.91 -8.54
C ALA A 7 8.30 4.54 -9.52
N LYS A 8 7.95 5.69 -10.09
CA LYS A 8 8.92 6.53 -10.80
C LYS A 8 9.96 7.03 -9.80
N LYS A 9 11.17 7.32 -10.28
CA LYS A 9 12.25 7.81 -9.40
C LYS A 9 11.96 9.16 -8.77
N ASP A 10 11.28 10.02 -9.50
CA ASP A 10 10.97 11.40 -9.15
C ASP A 10 9.56 11.58 -8.51
N PHE A 11 8.93 10.49 -8.07
CA PHE A 11 7.64 10.59 -7.41
C PHE A 11 7.73 11.48 -6.15
N ASN A 12 6.69 12.26 -5.92
CA ASN A 12 6.59 13.17 -4.77
C ASN A 12 5.19 13.24 -4.14
N THR A 13 4.20 12.57 -4.72
CA THR A 13 2.82 12.60 -4.22
C THR A 13 2.31 11.19 -3.99
N ILE A 14 1.94 10.90 -2.74
CA ILE A 14 1.37 9.63 -2.32
C ILE A 14 -0.05 9.87 -1.80
N ALA A 15 -1.03 9.22 -2.42
CA ALA A 15 -2.42 9.21 -1.99
C ALA A 15 -2.69 7.98 -1.10
N ILE A 16 -3.43 8.16 -0.01
CA ILE A 16 -3.80 7.07 0.91
C ILE A 16 -5.31 7.12 1.18
N MET A 17 -5.99 6.01 0.98
CA MET A 17 -7.39 5.80 1.36
C MET A 17 -7.51 4.64 2.36
N GLY A 18 -8.41 4.79 3.34
CA GLY A 18 -8.55 3.83 4.44
C GLY A 18 -7.52 4.06 5.56
N LEU A 19 -7.74 5.10 6.40
CA LEU A 19 -6.76 5.61 7.37
C LEU A 19 -6.75 4.83 8.71
N GLY A 20 -6.71 3.50 8.63
CA GLY A 20 -6.66 2.61 9.79
C GLY A 20 -5.24 2.26 10.26
N VAL A 21 -5.16 1.13 10.98
CA VAL A 21 -3.88 0.59 11.53
C VAL A 21 -2.86 0.31 10.42
N THR A 22 -3.31 -0.28 9.31
CA THR A 22 -2.44 -0.60 8.17
C THR A 22 -1.86 0.67 7.54
N ALA A 23 -2.69 1.71 7.33
CA ALA A 23 -2.20 3.00 6.85
C ALA A 23 -1.18 3.63 7.81
N SER A 24 -1.42 3.53 9.12
CA SER A 24 -0.47 4.00 10.13
C SER A 24 0.86 3.25 10.08
N ALA A 25 0.83 1.93 9.91
CA ALA A 25 2.05 1.14 9.76
C ALA A 25 2.82 1.51 8.48
N ILE A 26 2.10 1.71 7.37
CA ILE A 26 2.69 2.18 6.11
C ILE A 26 3.34 3.55 6.29
N MET A 27 2.66 4.53 6.91
CA MET A 27 3.24 5.85 7.14
C MET A 27 4.49 5.80 8.00
N ASN A 28 4.52 4.98 9.04
CA ASN A 28 5.72 4.78 9.85
C ASN A 28 6.89 4.24 9.00
N MET A 29 6.62 3.29 8.09
CA MET A 29 7.65 2.79 7.17
C MET A 29 8.09 3.84 6.15
N LEU A 30 7.15 4.61 5.59
CA LEU A 30 7.47 5.70 4.64
C LEU A 30 8.36 6.76 5.31
N SER A 31 8.07 7.15 6.55
CA SER A 31 8.90 8.12 7.28
C SER A 31 10.34 7.63 7.50
N TYR A 32 10.55 6.34 7.56
CA TYR A 32 11.87 5.74 7.68
C TYR A 32 12.57 5.54 6.33
N THR A 33 11.83 5.05 5.32
CA THR A 33 12.40 4.65 4.03
C THR A 33 12.57 5.82 3.05
N LEU A 34 11.79 6.89 3.20
CA LEU A 34 11.81 8.07 2.32
C LEU A 34 12.39 9.32 3.01
N LYS A 35 13.21 9.15 4.03
CA LYS A 35 13.75 10.24 4.88
C LYS A 35 14.45 11.36 4.09
N ASP A 36 14.93 11.08 2.89
CA ASP A 36 15.65 12.05 2.04
C ASP A 36 14.74 12.67 0.95
N LYS A 37 13.41 12.48 1.03
CA LYS A 37 12.44 13.01 0.08
C LYS A 37 11.38 13.86 0.77
N ASN A 38 10.99 14.96 0.14
CA ASN A 38 9.80 15.72 0.53
C ASN A 38 8.60 15.15 -0.23
N ILE A 39 7.61 14.65 0.51
CA ILE A 39 6.45 13.94 -0.06
C ILE A 39 5.16 14.66 0.34
N ASN A 40 4.32 14.94 -0.65
CA ASN A 40 2.95 15.34 -0.40
C ASN A 40 2.07 14.11 -0.19
N ILE A 41 1.42 14.03 0.96
CA ILE A 41 0.52 12.94 1.34
C ILE A 41 -0.91 13.43 1.17
N LYS A 42 -1.63 12.89 0.19
CA LYS A 42 -3.06 13.12 0.00
C LYS A 42 -3.85 12.06 0.77
N LEU A 43 -4.82 12.50 1.56
CA LEU A 43 -5.63 11.62 2.41
C LEU A 43 -7.10 11.73 2.03
N LEU A 44 -7.78 10.60 1.84
CA LEU A 44 -9.22 10.62 1.64
C LEU A 44 -9.92 10.91 2.97
N LYS A 45 -10.80 11.92 2.95
CA LYS A 45 -11.59 12.28 4.10
C LYS A 45 -12.63 11.21 4.41
N TYR A 46 -12.62 10.74 5.63
CA TYR A 46 -13.67 9.88 6.17
C TYR A 46 -13.89 10.23 7.64
N LYS A 47 -15.02 10.90 7.94
CA LYS A 47 -15.29 11.48 9.28
C LYS A 47 -14.11 12.35 9.72
N ASP A 48 -13.66 12.23 10.96
CA ASP A 48 -12.54 12.97 11.54
C ASP A 48 -11.19 12.19 11.47
N GLN A 49 -11.15 11.11 10.66
CA GLN A 49 -9.96 10.26 10.60
C GLN A 49 -8.78 10.94 9.91
N ALA A 50 -9.03 11.70 8.85
CA ALA A 50 -7.97 12.37 8.09
C ALA A 50 -7.27 13.43 8.95
N GLU A 51 -8.01 14.24 9.67
CA GLU A 51 -7.48 15.28 10.57
C GLU A 51 -6.69 14.65 11.73
N SER A 52 -7.20 13.58 12.32
CA SER A 52 -6.51 12.82 13.36
C SER A 52 -5.20 12.19 12.85
N PHE A 53 -5.23 11.71 11.61
CA PHE A 53 -4.07 11.13 10.95
C PHE A 53 -3.00 12.19 10.65
N VAL A 54 -3.39 13.36 10.14
CA VAL A 54 -2.49 14.51 9.95
C VAL A 54 -1.83 14.88 11.27
N LYS A 55 -2.61 15.09 12.33
CA LYS A 55 -2.09 15.46 13.66
C LYS A 55 -1.04 14.49 14.20
N LYS A 56 -1.17 13.21 13.87
CA LYS A 56 -0.21 12.16 14.28
C LYS A 56 1.16 12.33 13.61
N TYR A 57 1.19 12.83 12.37
CA TYR A 57 2.39 12.88 11.54
C TYR A 57 2.87 14.30 11.18
N GLU A 58 2.14 15.37 11.53
CA GLU A 58 2.44 16.76 11.17
C GLU A 58 3.81 17.27 11.64
N LYS A 59 4.39 16.63 12.66
CA LYS A 59 5.73 16.99 13.16
C LYS A 59 6.86 16.44 12.28
N ASN A 60 6.54 15.59 11.31
CA ASN A 60 7.54 15.09 10.38
C ASN A 60 7.65 16.06 9.18
N GLU A 61 8.66 16.90 9.18
CA GLU A 61 8.91 17.93 8.16
C GLU A 61 9.06 17.38 6.74
N GLN A 62 9.28 16.08 6.60
CA GLN A 62 9.34 15.37 5.32
C GLN A 62 7.98 15.34 4.60
N PHE A 63 6.88 15.42 5.33
CA PHE A 63 5.53 15.26 4.80
C PHE A 63 4.76 16.59 4.81
N SER A 64 4.17 16.93 3.69
CA SER A 64 3.03 17.84 3.61
C SER A 64 1.75 17.04 3.45
N PHE A 65 0.63 17.57 3.93
CA PHE A 65 -0.64 16.86 3.91
C PHE A 65 -1.72 17.66 3.18
N GLU A 66 -2.51 16.94 2.38
CA GLU A 66 -3.70 17.45 1.71
C GLU A 66 -4.86 16.50 2.00
N ILE A 67 -6.00 17.04 2.46
CA ILE A 67 -7.22 16.24 2.69
C ILE A 67 -8.14 16.43 1.49
N CYS A 68 -8.53 15.33 0.86
CA CYS A 68 -9.37 15.28 -0.31
C CYS A 68 -10.76 14.81 0.07
N ASP A 69 -11.80 15.47 -0.43
CA ASP A 69 -13.19 15.10 -0.15
C ASP A 69 -13.69 13.95 -1.05
N THR A 70 -13.07 13.72 -2.21
CA THR A 70 -13.48 12.71 -3.20
C THR A 70 -12.31 11.80 -3.60
N HIS A 71 -12.66 10.59 -4.10
CA HIS A 71 -11.66 9.67 -4.67
C HIS A 71 -10.97 10.27 -5.90
N GLU A 72 -11.68 11.06 -6.71
CA GLU A 72 -11.09 11.72 -7.87
C GLU A 72 -10.01 12.72 -7.44
N GLU A 73 -10.31 13.63 -6.51
CA GLU A 73 -9.33 14.58 -5.97
C GLU A 73 -8.11 13.87 -5.37
N LEU A 74 -8.34 12.75 -4.69
CA LEU A 74 -7.28 11.95 -4.10
C LEU A 74 -6.35 11.36 -5.17
N ILE A 75 -6.90 10.78 -6.23
CA ILE A 75 -6.16 9.99 -7.22
C ILE A 75 -5.51 10.87 -8.29
N VAL A 76 -6.22 11.91 -8.75
CA VAL A 76 -5.71 12.82 -9.78
C VAL A 76 -4.38 13.44 -9.32
N ASP A 77 -3.39 13.44 -10.23
CA ASP A 77 -2.02 13.93 -10.01
C ASP A 77 -1.20 13.18 -8.96
N SER A 78 -1.71 12.09 -8.37
CA SER A 78 -0.93 11.26 -7.46
C SER A 78 0.01 10.31 -8.22
N ASP A 79 1.25 10.20 -7.75
CA ASP A 79 2.25 9.27 -8.32
C ASP A 79 2.06 7.86 -7.81
N VAL A 80 1.72 7.74 -6.52
CA VAL A 80 1.47 6.47 -5.85
C VAL A 80 0.12 6.56 -5.15
N VAL A 81 -0.74 5.58 -5.37
CA VAL A 81 -2.04 5.47 -4.71
C VAL A 81 -2.06 4.20 -3.87
N ILE A 82 -2.22 4.33 -2.57
CA ILE A 82 -2.26 3.22 -1.61
C ILE A 82 -3.69 3.08 -1.09
N SER A 83 -4.25 1.90 -1.22
CA SER A 83 -5.56 1.58 -0.66
C SER A 83 -5.46 0.54 0.44
N THR A 84 -5.88 0.92 1.64
CA THR A 84 -6.02 0.04 2.81
C THR A 84 -7.48 -0.07 3.24
N VAL A 85 -8.41 0.14 2.31
CA VAL A 85 -9.85 -0.01 2.55
C VAL A 85 -10.18 -1.47 2.82
N THR A 86 -10.87 -1.75 3.91
CA THR A 86 -11.16 -3.14 4.31
C THR A 86 -12.29 -3.75 3.50
N TYR A 87 -13.33 -2.97 3.22
CA TYR A 87 -14.51 -3.39 2.49
C TYR A 87 -15.20 -2.21 1.82
N THR A 88 -15.71 -2.43 0.63
CA THR A 88 -16.57 -1.49 -0.10
C THR A 88 -17.44 -2.26 -1.10
N ASP A 89 -18.67 -1.79 -1.28
CA ASP A 89 -19.58 -2.24 -2.34
C ASP A 89 -19.48 -1.35 -3.60
N GLU A 90 -18.67 -0.27 -3.53
CA GLU A 90 -18.53 0.70 -4.60
C GLU A 90 -17.15 0.62 -5.25
N TYR A 91 -17.07 1.01 -6.50
CA TYR A 91 -15.79 1.19 -7.17
C TYR A 91 -15.07 2.43 -6.59
N LEU A 92 -13.81 2.25 -6.23
CA LEU A 92 -12.99 3.29 -5.61
C LEU A 92 -12.34 4.23 -6.64
N SER A 93 -12.42 3.92 -7.92
CA SER A 93 -11.73 4.72 -8.93
C SER A 93 -12.30 4.57 -10.33
N GLU A 94 -11.92 5.53 -11.18
CA GLU A 94 -11.99 5.42 -12.64
C GLU A 94 -10.58 5.47 -13.23
N PHE A 95 -10.33 4.69 -14.29
CA PHE A 95 -8.99 4.61 -14.90
C PHE A 95 -8.45 5.97 -15.36
N LYS A 96 -9.31 6.87 -15.81
CA LYS A 96 -8.91 8.21 -16.29
C LYS A 96 -8.30 9.10 -15.21
N TRP A 97 -8.53 8.80 -13.91
CA TRP A 97 -7.95 9.56 -12.80
C TRP A 97 -6.47 9.25 -12.56
N PHE A 98 -6.01 8.08 -13.01
CA PHE A 98 -4.61 7.71 -12.87
C PHE A 98 -3.77 8.38 -13.98
N LYS A 99 -2.85 9.23 -13.60
CA LYS A 99 -1.91 9.83 -14.54
C LYS A 99 -0.96 8.78 -15.12
N LYS A 100 -0.29 9.09 -16.23
CA LYS A 100 0.80 8.27 -16.75
C LYS A 100 1.88 8.10 -15.68
N GLY A 101 2.41 6.89 -15.59
CA GLY A 101 3.43 6.53 -14.61
C GLY A 101 2.91 6.26 -13.21
N ALA A 102 1.60 6.36 -12.96
CA ALA A 102 1.02 6.09 -11.64
C ALA A 102 1.26 4.64 -11.19
N LEU A 103 1.48 4.48 -9.88
CA LEU A 103 1.56 3.20 -9.20
C LEU A 103 0.37 3.06 -8.25
N LEU A 104 -0.46 2.03 -8.45
CA LEU A 104 -1.55 1.67 -7.55
C LEU A 104 -1.13 0.48 -6.67
N LEU A 105 -1.28 0.63 -5.36
CA LEU A 105 -0.93 -0.37 -4.36
C LEU A 105 -2.17 -0.77 -3.53
N PRO A 106 -2.99 -1.72 -4.00
CA PRO A 106 -4.03 -2.30 -3.18
C PRO A 106 -3.40 -3.18 -2.08
N VAL A 107 -3.75 -2.90 -0.82
CA VAL A 107 -3.43 -3.75 0.34
C VAL A 107 -4.65 -4.62 0.69
N HIS A 108 -5.48 -4.86 -0.29
CA HIS A 108 -6.70 -5.68 -0.27
C HIS A 108 -7.07 -6.08 -1.71
N VAL A 109 -8.00 -7.02 -1.85
CA VAL A 109 -8.46 -7.54 -3.15
C VAL A 109 -9.75 -6.89 -3.66
N MET A 110 -10.26 -5.87 -2.97
CA MET A 110 -11.54 -5.23 -3.28
C MET A 110 -11.34 -3.83 -3.87
N GLY A 111 -12.29 -3.39 -4.67
CA GLY A 111 -12.43 -1.99 -5.05
C GLY A 111 -11.75 -1.52 -6.34
N PHE A 112 -10.91 -2.36 -6.97
CA PHE A 112 -10.19 -1.98 -8.20
C PHE A 112 -10.45 -2.90 -9.40
N GLY A 113 -11.29 -3.92 -9.26
CA GLY A 113 -11.62 -4.87 -10.34
C GLY A 113 -12.22 -4.22 -11.60
N ASN A 114 -12.76 -2.99 -11.48
CA ASN A 114 -13.27 -2.23 -12.63
C ASN A 114 -12.16 -1.60 -13.48
N VAL A 115 -10.91 -1.46 -12.96
CA VAL A 115 -9.83 -0.73 -13.65
C VAL A 115 -8.52 -1.51 -13.76
N ASP A 116 -8.29 -2.54 -12.95
CA ASP A 116 -7.01 -3.24 -12.86
C ASP A 116 -6.52 -3.80 -14.20
N TYR A 117 -7.42 -4.38 -15.01
CA TYR A 117 -7.12 -4.91 -16.34
C TYR A 117 -6.79 -3.83 -17.40
N LEU A 118 -6.99 -2.56 -17.07
CA LEU A 118 -6.67 -1.42 -17.94
C LEU A 118 -5.22 -0.95 -17.75
N PHE A 119 -4.59 -1.31 -16.64
CA PHE A 119 -3.21 -0.98 -16.36
C PHE A 119 -2.25 -1.71 -17.30
N ASP A 120 -1.04 -1.18 -17.43
CA ASP A 120 -0.06 -1.74 -18.35
C ASP A 120 0.61 -3.00 -17.78
N LYS A 121 0.82 -3.01 -16.44
CA LYS A 121 1.38 -4.17 -15.72
C LYS A 121 0.69 -4.36 -14.37
N VAL A 122 0.45 -5.62 -14.02
CA VAL A 122 -0.15 -6.03 -12.74
C VAL A 122 0.78 -7.04 -12.06
N TYR A 123 1.27 -6.70 -10.88
CA TYR A 123 2.11 -7.57 -10.07
C TYR A 123 1.33 -8.11 -8.89
N LEU A 124 1.50 -9.38 -8.58
CA LEU A 124 0.75 -10.10 -7.56
C LEU A 124 1.71 -10.57 -6.46
N ASP A 125 1.29 -10.51 -5.21
CA ASP A 125 2.05 -11.11 -4.10
C ASP A 125 2.21 -12.61 -4.30
N ASP A 126 1.08 -13.28 -4.58
CA ASP A 126 0.97 -14.72 -4.81
C ASP A 126 -0.21 -14.98 -5.74
N TYR A 127 0.07 -15.64 -6.86
CA TYR A 127 -0.95 -15.93 -7.87
C TYR A 127 -2.08 -16.81 -7.30
N ASN A 128 -1.76 -17.78 -6.45
CA ASN A 128 -2.77 -18.70 -5.93
C ASN A 128 -3.77 -18.01 -5.00
N HIS A 129 -3.33 -16.98 -4.27
CA HIS A 129 -4.21 -16.16 -3.45
C HIS A 129 -5.08 -15.21 -4.28
N LEU A 130 -4.60 -14.77 -5.42
CA LEU A 130 -5.22 -13.72 -6.23
C LEU A 130 -5.91 -14.22 -7.51
N LYS A 131 -5.74 -15.50 -7.88
CA LYS A 131 -6.33 -16.09 -9.09
C LYS A 131 -7.86 -16.03 -9.19
N HIS A 132 -8.53 -15.70 -8.09
CA HIS A 132 -9.99 -15.49 -8.04
C HIS A 132 -10.41 -14.06 -8.34
N LEU A 133 -9.44 -13.13 -8.53
CA LEU A 133 -9.76 -11.76 -8.90
C LEU A 133 -10.54 -11.71 -10.21
N GLU A 134 -11.57 -10.89 -10.22
CA GLU A 134 -12.30 -10.60 -11.44
C GLU A 134 -11.34 -10.02 -12.49
N ASN A 135 -11.50 -10.42 -13.74
CA ASN A 135 -10.70 -9.93 -14.87
C ASN A 135 -9.21 -10.31 -14.88
N ILE A 136 -8.73 -11.22 -14.04
CA ILE A 136 -7.32 -11.63 -14.04
C ILE A 136 -6.83 -12.10 -15.42
N ASP A 137 -7.69 -12.80 -16.18
CA ASP A 137 -7.41 -13.27 -17.54
C ASP A 137 -7.34 -12.13 -18.58
N ARG A 138 -7.71 -10.92 -18.20
CA ARG A 138 -7.69 -9.72 -19.06
C ARG A 138 -6.46 -8.86 -18.86
N TYR A 139 -5.60 -9.18 -17.90
CA TYR A 139 -4.40 -8.41 -17.66
C TYR A 139 -3.47 -8.45 -18.87
N LYS A 140 -3.04 -7.29 -19.33
CA LYS A 140 -2.10 -7.17 -20.47
C LYS A 140 -0.75 -7.82 -20.18
N TYR A 141 -0.31 -7.70 -18.94
CA TYR A 141 0.90 -8.33 -18.39
C TYR A 141 0.70 -8.55 -16.88
N SER A 142 1.00 -9.75 -16.43
CA SER A 142 1.02 -10.05 -14.98
C SER A 142 2.10 -11.09 -14.66
N CYS A 143 2.69 -10.94 -13.49
CA CYS A 143 3.56 -11.94 -12.85
C CYS A 143 3.58 -11.72 -11.34
N GLU A 144 4.23 -12.60 -10.62
CA GLU A 144 4.42 -12.43 -9.19
C GLU A 144 5.51 -11.38 -8.92
N PHE A 145 5.37 -10.64 -7.82
CA PHE A 145 6.34 -9.64 -7.42
C PHE A 145 7.74 -10.25 -7.22
N TYR A 146 7.78 -11.48 -6.72
CA TYR A 146 9.02 -12.25 -6.57
C TYR A 146 9.80 -12.40 -7.87
N ASP A 147 9.14 -12.60 -9.01
CA ASP A 147 9.79 -12.77 -10.30
C ASP A 147 10.58 -11.52 -10.68
N VAL A 148 10.06 -10.33 -10.32
CA VAL A 148 10.77 -9.07 -10.56
C VAL A 148 11.98 -8.93 -9.61
N LEU A 149 11.81 -9.26 -8.32
CA LEU A 149 12.91 -9.20 -7.36
C LEU A 149 14.04 -10.18 -7.70
N SER A 150 13.69 -11.35 -8.19
CA SER A 150 14.64 -12.38 -8.64
C SER A 150 15.20 -12.13 -10.06
N LYS A 151 14.78 -11.03 -10.71
CA LYS A 151 15.18 -10.65 -12.09
C LYS A 151 14.75 -11.66 -13.18
N GLN A 152 13.74 -12.45 -12.90
CA GLN A 152 13.12 -13.36 -13.88
C GLN A 152 12.08 -12.64 -14.75
N ALA A 153 11.52 -11.56 -14.23
CA ALA A 153 10.57 -10.71 -14.92
C ALA A 153 10.98 -9.24 -14.86
N LYS A 154 10.44 -8.44 -15.77
CA LYS A 154 10.72 -7.00 -15.83
C LYS A 154 9.78 -6.25 -14.89
N GLY A 155 10.33 -5.27 -14.19
CA GLY A 155 9.56 -4.27 -13.43
C GLY A 155 9.08 -3.13 -14.34
N ARG A 156 9.12 -1.90 -13.81
CA ARG A 156 8.89 -0.68 -14.63
C ARG A 156 9.96 -0.54 -15.68
N GLU A 157 9.56 -0.34 -16.93
CA GLU A 157 10.47 -0.15 -18.06
C GLU A 157 10.50 1.31 -18.54
N ASN A 158 9.44 2.08 -18.29
CA ASN A 158 9.40 3.50 -18.62
C ASN A 158 8.45 4.28 -17.68
N ASP A 159 8.52 5.60 -17.75
CA ASP A 159 7.77 6.50 -16.85
C ASP A 159 6.30 6.72 -17.25
N ASP A 160 5.86 6.20 -18.39
CA ASP A 160 4.47 6.27 -18.84
C ASP A 160 3.62 5.09 -18.34
N GLU A 161 4.25 3.97 -17.98
CA GLU A 161 3.53 2.76 -17.55
C GLU A 161 2.73 3.00 -16.27
N ARG A 162 1.45 2.69 -16.33
CA ARG A 162 0.60 2.57 -15.13
C ARG A 162 0.71 1.16 -14.59
N ILE A 163 1.06 1.05 -13.33
CA ILE A 163 1.36 -0.24 -12.69
C ILE A 163 0.46 -0.45 -11.49
N ILE A 164 -0.04 -1.67 -11.33
CA ILE A 164 -0.62 -2.15 -10.07
C ILE A 164 0.32 -3.16 -9.45
N SER A 165 0.52 -3.07 -8.12
CA SER A 165 1.10 -4.16 -7.33
C SER A 165 0.16 -4.47 -6.18
N TYR A 166 -0.48 -5.63 -6.24
CA TYR A 166 -1.27 -6.16 -5.15
C TYR A 166 -0.36 -6.62 -4.01
N ASN A 167 -0.59 -6.07 -2.83
CA ASN A 167 0.21 -6.34 -1.62
C ASN A 167 -0.76 -6.74 -0.50
N ILE A 168 -1.35 -7.92 -0.62
CA ILE A 168 -2.40 -8.39 0.27
C ILE A 168 -1.87 -9.00 1.58
N GLY A 169 -0.57 -9.27 1.62
CA GLY A 169 0.12 -9.89 2.74
C GLY A 169 0.12 -11.43 2.66
N LEU A 170 1.26 -12.00 3.02
CA LEU A 170 1.47 -13.44 3.06
C LEU A 170 1.93 -13.83 4.46
N SER A 171 1.34 -14.89 5.04
CA SER A 171 1.68 -15.40 6.37
C SER A 171 3.16 -15.80 6.53
N ILE A 172 3.84 -16.08 5.43
CA ILE A 172 5.29 -16.35 5.44
C ILE A 172 6.08 -15.12 5.95
N HIS A 173 5.61 -13.90 5.69
CA HIS A 173 6.23 -12.69 6.21
C HIS A 173 6.11 -12.62 7.72
N ASP A 174 4.93 -12.95 8.28
CA ASP A 174 4.69 -12.95 9.73
C ASP A 174 5.60 -13.97 10.42
N ILE A 175 5.73 -15.17 9.84
CA ILE A 175 6.61 -16.22 10.37
C ILE A 175 8.07 -15.78 10.33
N LEU A 176 8.51 -15.15 9.23
CA LEU A 176 9.88 -14.67 9.08
C LEU A 176 10.21 -13.61 10.13
N PHE A 177 9.31 -12.62 10.33
CA PHE A 177 9.49 -11.59 11.33
C PHE A 177 9.44 -12.14 12.75
N ALA A 178 8.49 -13.05 13.04
CA ALA A 178 8.38 -13.69 14.34
C ALA A 178 9.65 -14.50 14.67
N ASN A 179 10.17 -15.27 13.70
CA ASN A 179 11.42 -16.00 13.88
C ASN A 179 12.60 -15.06 14.12
N LYS A 180 12.68 -13.94 13.38
CA LYS A 180 13.75 -12.97 13.57
C LYS A 180 13.70 -12.29 14.93
N ILE A 181 12.51 -11.96 15.42
CA ILE A 181 12.30 -11.42 16.76
C ILE A 181 12.70 -12.48 17.81
N TYR A 182 12.27 -13.72 17.62
CA TYR A 182 12.62 -14.82 18.52
C TYR A 182 14.15 -14.99 18.65
N GLU A 183 14.87 -15.06 17.52
CA GLU A 183 16.34 -15.13 17.51
C GLU A 183 16.99 -13.95 18.26
N LEU A 184 16.46 -12.75 18.12
CA LEU A 184 16.98 -11.57 18.83
C LEU A 184 16.67 -11.62 20.33
N CYS A 185 15.57 -12.27 20.73
CA CYS A 185 15.16 -12.38 22.13
C CYS A 185 15.82 -13.53 22.89
N GLU A 186 16.45 -14.51 22.22
CA GLU A 186 17.11 -15.65 22.87
C GLU A 186 18.19 -15.24 23.91
N THR A 187 18.75 -14.05 23.76
CA THR A 187 19.75 -13.48 24.69
C THR A 187 19.12 -12.66 25.82
N LEU A 188 17.81 -12.45 25.80
CA LEU A 188 17.09 -11.66 26.79
C LEU A 188 16.38 -12.60 27.76
N SER A 189 16.44 -12.30 29.06
CA SER A 189 15.57 -12.96 30.04
C SER A 189 14.12 -12.52 29.77
N CYS A 190 13.33 -13.40 29.18
CA CYS A 190 11.92 -13.12 28.95
C CYS A 190 11.11 -13.54 30.19
N GLU A 191 10.24 -12.67 30.68
CA GLU A 191 9.22 -13.05 31.66
C GLU A 191 8.11 -13.83 30.93
N GLU A 192 7.55 -14.83 31.60
CA GLU A 192 6.35 -15.50 31.11
C GLU A 192 5.16 -14.53 31.21
N ILE A 193 4.51 -14.28 30.09
CA ILE A 193 3.32 -13.41 30.02
C ILE A 193 2.09 -14.28 29.78
N GLU A 194 1.14 -14.23 30.69
CA GLU A 194 -0.18 -14.82 30.45
C GLU A 194 -0.96 -13.99 29.44
N LEU A 195 -1.24 -14.59 28.26
CA LEU A 195 -2.08 -13.95 27.25
C LEU A 195 -3.56 -14.01 27.69
N LYS A 196 -4.13 -12.85 27.99
CA LYS A 196 -5.55 -12.69 28.28
C LYS A 196 -6.28 -12.19 27.04
N GLU A 197 -7.50 -12.67 26.82
CA GLU A 197 -8.34 -12.10 25.78
C GLU A 197 -8.54 -10.60 26.02
N PRO A 198 -8.29 -9.74 25.01
CA PRO A 198 -8.49 -8.31 25.16
C PRO A 198 -9.98 -8.01 25.35
N LYS A 199 -10.31 -7.23 26.36
CA LYS A 199 -11.70 -6.79 26.64
C LYS A 199 -12.14 -5.68 25.66
N GLU A 200 -11.20 -4.97 25.06
CA GLU A 200 -11.41 -3.86 24.14
C GLU A 200 -10.44 -3.95 22.97
N LYS A 201 -10.80 -3.30 21.87
CA LYS A 201 -9.88 -3.18 20.71
C LYS A 201 -8.84 -2.10 21.01
N TYR A 202 -7.57 -2.47 21.04
CA TYR A 202 -6.47 -1.55 21.36
C TYR A 202 -6.05 -0.62 20.20
N TRP A 203 -6.65 -0.74 19.04
CA TRP A 203 -6.24 -0.03 17.81
C TRP A 203 -7.33 0.87 17.21
N ILE A 204 -8.19 1.37 18.03
CA ILE A 204 -9.19 2.39 17.64
C ILE A 204 -8.70 3.76 18.08
#